data_abfa34ae88a8a95c37e4b6d0d8717a4a
#
_entry.id   abfa34ae88a8a95c37e4b6d0d8717a4a
#
_cell.length_a   1.000
_cell.length_b   1.000
_cell.length_c   1.000
_cell.angle_alpha   90.00
_cell.angle_beta   90.00
_cell.angle_gamma   90.00
#
_symmetry.space_group_name_H-M   'P 1'
#
loop_
_entity.id
_entity.type
_entity.pdbx_description
1 polymer ?
#
loop_
_entity_poly.entity_id
_entity_poly.type
_entity_poly.pdbx_seq_one_letter_code
_entity_poly.pdbx_strand_id
1 'polypeptide(L)'
;MRSSPNYSRRRFLHAGTAGVAATVVAATTPVRAAAEAAIQAPPPTATAPRILRKPPLPELARIAKSYNLDLSRDDLTSFRNLMDGVLASYRRLDQFAEPTLAVKYPREAGFRPPASDNRLNAWYWRCSIKGATSGPLAGKKIAIKDNVCVAGIPMMNGSNVLEGYVPDVDATIVTRILDAGGEIVGKSVCEHLCFSGGSHTSDTGPVLNPHDPKRSAGGSSSGSAALVVAAECDMAIGGDQGGSIRIPSSFCGAVGHKPTYGLVPYTGVFPIELTLDHTGPIARTARDAAQLLEVLAGADGLDPRQSGGLRTEAYTKQLTGHARGLRVGIVKEGFGWPNSEPDVDAMVREAAQRLTGAGATVSELSIPLHRDGIHIWNAIAVEGATELMVAGNSMGTNWKGHYTTSLLDFYGRSRRVRANDLSETVKLVILLGQYMQDNYQGRYYAKAQNLARVLRAAYDEALNGVDLLLMPTLPLKATLLPAPDASREDYVARALEMISNTCPFDVTGHPATTVPAGTSAGLPVGMMLIGRHWEDGTVLRAADAFQIVG
;
A
#
# COMPACT_ATOMS: atom_id res chain seq x y z
N MET A 1 -7.75 -7.24 -58.17
CA MET A 1 -6.60 -6.98 -59.07
C MET A 1 -5.83 -5.77 -58.56
N ARG A 2 -4.49 -5.90 -58.52
CA ARG A 2 -3.44 -4.97 -58.12
C ARG A 2 -3.23 -4.89 -56.59
N SER A 3 -2.34 -5.61 -56.02
CA SER A 3 -0.87 -5.86 -56.05
C SER A 3 -0.16 -4.93 -55.07
N SER A 4 0.24 -5.52 -53.94
CA SER A 4 1.22 -5.02 -52.96
C SER A 4 2.65 -4.97 -53.54
N PRO A 5 3.55 -4.26 -52.90
CA PRO A 5 4.94 -4.74 -52.94
C PRO A 5 5.49 -5.00 -51.55
N ASN A 6 6.04 -6.20 -51.42
CA ASN A 6 7.02 -6.65 -50.47
C ASN A 6 8.30 -5.79 -50.50
N TYR A 7 8.88 -5.53 -49.33
CA TYR A 7 10.32 -5.31 -49.23
C TYR A 7 10.96 -6.27 -48.23
N SER A 8 11.89 -7.05 -48.78
CA SER A 8 12.61 -8.14 -48.16
C SER A 8 13.88 -7.67 -47.44
N ARG A 9 14.23 -8.45 -46.42
CA ARG A 9 15.51 -8.47 -45.71
C ARG A 9 16.70 -8.65 -46.67
N ARG A 10 17.88 -8.01 -46.44
CA ARG A 10 19.19 -8.65 -46.22
C ARG A 10 20.38 -7.70 -46.44
N ARG A 11 21.35 -7.89 -45.52
CA ARG A 11 22.82 -7.76 -45.67
C ARG A 11 23.45 -6.37 -45.56
N PHE A 12 24.26 -6.23 -44.49
CA PHE A 12 25.71 -6.03 -44.68
C PHE A 12 26.48 -6.60 -43.45
N LEU A 13 27.33 -7.57 -43.76
CA LEU A 13 28.40 -8.13 -42.91
C LEU A 13 29.75 -7.79 -43.60
N HIS A 14 30.80 -7.65 -42.77
CA HIS A 14 32.26 -7.65 -43.00
C HIS A 14 32.86 -6.28 -43.39
N ALA A 15 33.94 -5.82 -42.79
CA ALA A 15 35.20 -6.47 -42.36
C ALA A 15 36.08 -5.46 -41.61
N GLY A 16 37.03 -5.97 -40.79
CA GLY A 16 38.24 -5.23 -40.46
C GLY A 16 38.85 -5.47 -39.09
N THR A 17 39.60 -6.57 -38.96
CA THR A 17 40.53 -6.81 -37.86
C THR A 17 41.78 -5.94 -37.99
N ALA A 18 42.19 -5.27 -36.91
CA ALA A 18 43.59 -4.98 -36.63
C ALA A 18 43.79 -4.77 -35.12
N GLY A 19 44.59 -5.64 -34.50
CA GLY A 19 44.89 -5.61 -33.10
C GLY A 19 45.95 -4.54 -32.76
N VAL A 20 45.81 -3.98 -31.58
CA VAL A 20 46.91 -3.39 -30.82
C VAL A 20 46.75 -3.79 -29.36
N ALA A 21 47.74 -4.52 -28.86
CA ALA A 21 47.89 -4.81 -27.44
C ALA A 21 48.31 -3.54 -26.72
N ALA A 22 47.58 -3.15 -25.69
CA ALA A 22 48.03 -2.16 -24.72
C ALA A 22 47.61 -2.55 -23.31
N THR A 23 48.59 -2.64 -22.50
CA THR A 23 48.72 -2.88 -21.07
C THR A 23 47.54 -2.41 -20.20
N VAL A 24 47.03 -3.37 -19.42
CA VAL A 24 46.08 -3.10 -18.32
C VAL A 24 46.87 -2.50 -17.17
N VAL A 25 46.68 -1.22 -16.91
CA VAL A 25 46.96 -0.60 -15.62
C VAL A 25 45.64 -0.49 -14.88
N ALA A 26 45.52 -1.24 -13.78
CA ALA A 26 44.40 -1.19 -12.88
C ALA A 26 44.28 0.20 -12.24
N ALA A 27 43.28 0.96 -12.67
CA ALA A 27 42.79 2.12 -11.95
C ALA A 27 41.46 1.77 -11.30
N THR A 28 41.53 1.19 -10.11
CA THR A 28 40.39 1.09 -9.20
C THR A 28 40.25 2.42 -8.48
N THR A 29 39.04 2.96 -8.53
CA THR A 29 38.43 4.11 -7.83
C THR A 29 38.26 5.40 -8.65
N PRO A 30 37.05 5.69 -9.09
CA PRO A 30 36.25 6.77 -8.49
C PRO A 30 34.73 6.54 -8.44
N VAL A 31 34.22 5.33 -8.68
CA VAL A 31 32.74 5.09 -8.69
C VAL A 31 32.15 5.09 -7.27
N ARG A 32 32.94 4.68 -6.27
CA ARG A 32 32.48 4.64 -4.88
C ARG A 32 32.43 6.04 -4.23
N ALA A 33 33.33 6.94 -4.59
CA ALA A 33 33.32 8.32 -4.10
C ALA A 33 32.19 9.17 -4.73
N ALA A 34 31.78 8.87 -5.95
CA ALA A 34 30.62 9.53 -6.59
C ALA A 34 29.27 9.09 -6.00
N ALA A 35 29.15 7.84 -5.55
CA ALA A 35 27.95 7.34 -4.87
C ALA A 35 27.83 7.90 -3.43
N GLU A 36 28.95 8.06 -2.72
CA GLU A 36 28.97 8.67 -1.39
C GLU A 36 28.76 10.20 -1.43
N ALA A 37 29.17 10.87 -2.50
CA ALA A 37 28.92 12.30 -2.70
C ALA A 37 27.48 12.60 -3.13
N ALA A 38 26.81 11.67 -3.80
CA ALA A 38 25.39 11.81 -4.14
C ALA A 38 24.45 11.70 -2.91
N ILE A 39 24.92 11.09 -1.81
CA ILE A 39 24.17 10.95 -0.56
C ILE A 39 24.20 12.25 0.28
N GLN A 40 25.05 13.22 -0.04
CA GLN A 40 25.22 14.48 0.71
C GLN A 40 24.74 15.75 -0.01
N ALA A 41 24.08 15.63 -1.14
CA ALA A 41 23.42 16.81 -1.71
C ALA A 41 22.25 17.20 -0.80
N PRO A 42 22.18 18.48 -0.33
CA PRO A 42 21.02 18.93 0.42
C PRO A 42 19.76 18.69 -0.43
N PRO A 43 18.64 18.29 0.20
CA PRO A 43 17.39 18.09 -0.54
C PRO A 43 17.07 19.38 -1.32
N PRO A 44 16.50 19.27 -2.52
CA PRO A 44 16.11 20.46 -3.25
C PRO A 44 15.19 21.27 -2.34
N THR A 45 15.66 22.46 -1.95
CA THR A 45 14.89 23.43 -1.17
C THR A 45 13.50 23.52 -1.76
N ALA A 46 12.48 23.49 -0.89
CA ALA A 46 11.08 23.63 -1.28
C ALA A 46 10.98 24.72 -2.36
N THR A 47 10.76 24.29 -3.60
CA THR A 47 10.74 25.22 -4.73
C THR A 47 9.63 26.21 -4.47
N ALA A 48 9.93 27.50 -4.58
CA ALA A 48 8.99 28.58 -4.38
C ALA A 48 7.66 28.28 -5.07
N PRO A 49 6.50 28.61 -4.46
CA PRO A 49 5.21 28.33 -5.03
C PRO A 49 5.15 28.86 -6.47
N ARG A 50 4.63 28.05 -7.39
CA ARG A 50 4.50 28.48 -8.79
C ARG A 50 3.55 29.66 -8.86
N ILE A 51 4.04 30.82 -9.29
CA ILE A 51 3.19 31.98 -9.56
C ILE A 51 2.19 31.60 -10.65
N LEU A 52 0.90 31.69 -10.35
CA LEU A 52 -0.17 31.46 -11.31
C LEU A 52 -0.01 32.39 -12.51
N ARG A 53 0.14 31.79 -13.70
CA ARG A 53 0.31 32.53 -14.95
C ARG A 53 -0.84 32.26 -15.90
N LYS A 54 -1.20 33.26 -16.69
CA LYS A 54 -2.13 33.10 -17.82
C LYS A 54 -1.45 32.25 -18.88
N PRO A 55 -2.04 31.13 -19.37
CA PRO A 55 -1.38 30.23 -20.31
C PRO A 55 -1.07 30.94 -21.65
N PRO A 56 0.09 30.68 -22.26
CA PRO A 56 0.40 31.20 -23.59
C PRO A 56 -0.39 30.45 -24.67
N LEU A 57 -0.65 31.09 -25.82
CA LEU A 57 -1.43 30.51 -26.92
C LEU A 57 -0.89 29.16 -27.42
N PRO A 58 0.44 28.92 -27.53
CA PRO A 58 0.96 27.60 -27.95
C PRO A 58 0.56 26.47 -26.97
N GLU A 59 0.50 26.77 -25.67
CA GLU A 59 0.06 25.80 -24.67
C GLU A 59 -1.43 25.49 -24.80
N LEU A 60 -2.26 26.50 -25.02
CA LEU A 60 -3.70 26.32 -25.28
C LEU A 60 -3.94 25.53 -26.56
N ALA A 61 -3.17 25.77 -27.62
CA ALA A 61 -3.26 25.00 -28.85
C ALA A 61 -2.90 23.52 -28.63
N ARG A 62 -1.86 23.24 -27.84
CA ARG A 62 -1.50 21.86 -27.45
C ARG A 62 -2.62 21.17 -26.65
N ILE A 63 -3.22 21.90 -25.70
CA ILE A 63 -4.37 21.41 -24.90
C ILE A 63 -5.57 21.14 -25.82
N ALA A 64 -5.95 22.09 -26.68
CA ALA A 64 -7.04 21.92 -27.62
C ALA A 64 -6.86 20.65 -28.47
N LYS A 65 -5.65 20.45 -29.01
CA LYS A 65 -5.31 19.26 -29.80
C LYS A 65 -5.46 17.96 -29.02
N SER A 66 -5.09 17.93 -27.73
CA SER A 66 -5.23 16.73 -26.90
C SER A 66 -6.70 16.36 -26.62
N TYR A 67 -7.61 17.31 -26.78
CA TYR A 67 -9.06 17.09 -26.69
C TYR A 67 -9.76 17.01 -28.04
N ASN A 68 -8.99 16.93 -29.16
CA ASN A 68 -9.52 16.92 -30.52
C ASN A 68 -10.39 18.17 -30.86
N LEU A 69 -10.10 19.30 -30.22
CA LEU A 69 -10.77 20.57 -30.50
C LEU A 69 -10.05 21.27 -31.67
N ASP A 70 -10.79 21.58 -32.72
CA ASP A 70 -10.31 22.35 -33.84
C ASP A 70 -10.63 23.84 -33.62
N LEU A 71 -9.67 24.56 -33.03
CA LEU A 71 -9.81 25.96 -32.67
C LEU A 71 -8.79 26.79 -33.42
N SER A 72 -9.29 27.87 -34.05
CA SER A 72 -8.46 28.88 -34.71
C SER A 72 -7.62 29.65 -33.68
N ARG A 73 -6.63 30.40 -34.17
CA ARG A 73 -5.85 31.30 -33.31
C ARG A 73 -6.72 32.37 -32.66
N ASP A 74 -7.73 32.85 -33.39
CA ASP A 74 -8.65 33.88 -32.89
C ASP A 74 -9.57 33.31 -31.82
N ASP A 75 -10.05 32.07 -31.96
CA ASP A 75 -10.79 31.34 -30.93
C ASP A 75 -9.93 31.17 -29.66
N LEU A 76 -8.70 30.69 -29.81
CA LEU A 76 -7.78 30.52 -28.67
C LEU A 76 -7.47 31.86 -28.00
N THR A 77 -7.38 32.96 -28.74
CA THR A 77 -7.17 34.30 -28.22
C THR A 77 -8.41 34.75 -27.43
N SER A 78 -9.60 34.53 -27.96
CA SER A 78 -10.87 34.83 -27.30
C SER A 78 -11.01 34.04 -25.99
N PHE A 79 -10.83 32.71 -26.02
CA PHE A 79 -10.86 31.87 -24.80
C PHE A 79 -9.81 32.31 -23.79
N ARG A 80 -8.60 32.64 -24.24
CA ARG A 80 -7.53 33.14 -23.36
C ARG A 80 -7.95 34.43 -22.64
N ASN A 81 -8.69 35.32 -23.28
CA ASN A 81 -9.20 36.55 -22.65
C ASN A 81 -10.32 36.25 -21.63
N LEU A 82 -11.20 35.29 -21.94
CA LEU A 82 -12.24 34.84 -21.02
C LEU A 82 -11.68 34.19 -19.73
N MET A 83 -10.48 33.60 -19.80
CA MET A 83 -9.82 33.01 -18.64
C MET A 83 -9.46 34.00 -17.54
N ASP A 84 -9.33 35.30 -17.85
CA ASP A 84 -8.90 36.30 -16.86
C ASP A 84 -9.82 36.35 -15.64
N GLY A 85 -11.15 36.29 -15.85
CA GLY A 85 -12.13 36.28 -14.78
C GLY A 85 -12.01 35.05 -13.86
N VAL A 86 -11.80 33.87 -14.47
CA VAL A 86 -11.61 32.61 -13.71
C VAL A 86 -10.26 32.60 -12.99
N LEU A 87 -9.18 33.02 -13.67
CA LEU A 87 -7.85 33.11 -13.08
C LEU A 87 -7.79 34.09 -11.89
N ALA A 88 -8.64 35.11 -11.87
CA ALA A 88 -8.78 35.98 -10.71
C ALA A 88 -9.24 35.23 -9.45
N SER A 89 -10.13 34.25 -9.60
CA SER A 89 -10.56 33.39 -8.50
C SER A 89 -9.40 32.54 -7.94
N TYR A 90 -8.58 31.95 -8.79
CA TYR A 90 -7.40 31.20 -8.34
C TYR A 90 -6.40 32.10 -7.59
N ARG A 91 -6.13 33.32 -8.10
CA ARG A 91 -5.27 34.31 -7.40
C ARG A 91 -5.88 34.75 -6.05
N ARG A 92 -7.20 34.74 -5.95
CA ARG A 92 -7.88 35.02 -4.68
C ARG A 92 -7.72 33.89 -3.69
N LEU A 93 -7.78 32.61 -4.16
CA LEU A 93 -7.52 31.42 -3.33
C LEU A 93 -6.10 31.46 -2.73
N ASP A 94 -5.10 31.88 -3.50
CA ASP A 94 -3.71 32.00 -2.99
C ASP A 94 -3.56 32.99 -1.83
N GLN A 95 -4.55 33.86 -1.61
CA GLN A 95 -4.57 34.86 -0.50
C GLN A 95 -5.21 34.33 0.77
N PHE A 96 -5.88 33.17 0.73
CA PHE A 96 -6.47 32.56 1.91
C PHE A 96 -5.46 31.65 2.59
N ALA A 97 -5.44 31.70 3.93
CA ALA A 97 -4.76 30.66 4.69
C ALA A 97 -5.53 29.35 4.54
N GLU A 98 -4.83 28.31 4.13
CA GLU A 98 -5.40 26.98 4.03
C GLU A 98 -5.53 26.37 5.43
N PRO A 99 -6.70 25.76 5.79
CA PRO A 99 -6.82 25.06 7.05
C PRO A 99 -5.93 23.82 7.07
N THR A 100 -5.08 23.69 8.08
CA THR A 100 -4.16 22.58 8.28
C THR A 100 -4.59 21.70 9.46
N LEU A 101 -4.15 20.45 9.48
CA LEU A 101 -4.31 19.57 10.63
C LEU A 101 -3.36 20.01 11.74
N ALA A 102 -3.86 20.08 12.98
CA ALA A 102 -3.06 20.54 14.11
C ALA A 102 -1.98 19.52 14.47
N VAL A 103 -0.73 19.97 14.58
CA VAL A 103 0.41 19.21 15.08
C VAL A 103 0.56 19.50 16.57
N LYS A 104 0.18 18.52 17.43
CA LYS A 104 0.03 18.75 18.88
C LYS A 104 1.29 18.53 19.70
N TYR A 105 2.14 17.59 19.27
CA TYR A 105 3.22 17.06 20.10
C TYR A 105 4.59 17.54 19.60
N PRO A 106 5.51 17.96 20.51
CA PRO A 106 6.88 18.32 20.15
C PRO A 106 7.61 17.12 19.52
N ARG A 107 8.49 17.40 18.58
CA ARG A 107 9.25 16.38 17.88
C ARG A 107 10.58 16.91 17.37
N GLU A 108 11.53 16.01 17.26
CA GLU A 108 12.80 16.23 16.56
C GLU A 108 12.74 15.57 15.20
N ALA A 109 13.55 16.06 14.26
CA ALA A 109 13.56 15.54 12.88
C ALA A 109 13.98 14.07 12.78
N GLY A 110 14.65 13.52 13.78
CA GLY A 110 15.17 12.16 13.75
C GLY A 110 16.32 11.98 12.76
N PHE A 111 16.55 10.72 12.32
CA PHE A 111 17.65 10.39 11.43
C PHE A 111 17.38 9.13 10.62
N ARG A 112 18.06 9.01 9.48
CA ARG A 112 18.12 7.75 8.70
C ARG A 112 19.15 6.82 9.35
N PRO A 113 18.74 5.62 9.84
CA PRO A 113 19.69 4.73 10.51
C PRO A 113 20.74 4.20 9.53
N PRO A 114 22.00 4.02 9.96
CA PRO A 114 23.00 3.35 9.15
C PRO A 114 22.66 1.85 9.01
N ALA A 115 23.20 1.19 7.98
CA ALA A 115 22.94 -0.23 7.71
C ALA A 115 23.30 -1.16 8.89
N SER A 116 24.32 -0.80 9.71
CA SER A 116 24.68 -1.54 10.93
C SER A 116 23.53 -1.63 11.93
N ASP A 117 22.69 -0.60 12.00
CA ASP A 117 21.60 -0.45 12.96
C ASP A 117 20.22 -0.74 12.33
N ASN A 118 20.21 -1.24 11.08
CA ASN A 118 19.04 -1.56 10.30
C ASN A 118 19.19 -2.88 9.53
N ARG A 119 19.50 -3.96 10.27
CA ARG A 119 19.89 -5.26 9.72
C ARG A 119 18.84 -5.89 8.78
N LEU A 120 17.57 -5.61 9.00
CA LEU A 120 16.47 -6.06 8.14
C LEU A 120 16.14 -5.06 7.03
N ASN A 121 16.83 -3.92 6.97
CA ASN A 121 16.49 -2.79 6.10
C ASN A 121 15.02 -2.36 6.24
N ALA A 122 14.48 -2.44 7.47
CA ALA A 122 13.06 -2.24 7.76
C ALA A 122 12.72 -0.81 8.21
N TRP A 123 13.71 -0.02 8.66
CA TRP A 123 13.55 1.38 8.99
C TRP A 123 13.93 2.27 7.82
N TYR A 124 13.02 3.15 7.41
CA TYR A 124 13.34 4.29 6.54
C TYR A 124 13.93 5.45 7.36
N TRP A 125 13.27 5.78 8.49
CA TRP A 125 13.64 6.90 9.36
C TRP A 125 13.35 6.55 10.81
N ARG A 126 14.27 6.91 11.71
CA ARG A 126 14.11 6.76 13.17
C ARG A 126 13.78 8.11 13.77
N CYS A 127 12.84 8.16 14.70
CA CYS A 127 12.50 9.35 15.50
C CYS A 127 12.01 8.91 16.88
N SER A 128 11.71 9.87 17.75
CA SER A 128 11.02 9.63 19.02
C SER A 128 10.04 10.77 19.22
N ILE A 129 8.76 10.48 18.99
CA ILE A 129 7.68 11.42 19.24
C ILE A 129 6.82 10.85 20.34
N LYS A 130 6.93 11.44 21.53
CA LYS A 130 6.15 11.01 22.70
C LYS A 130 4.78 11.67 22.68
N GLY A 131 3.75 10.86 22.86
CA GLY A 131 2.36 11.32 23.00
C GLY A 131 2.02 11.79 24.41
N ALA A 132 0.74 11.74 24.75
CA ALA A 132 0.24 12.03 26.08
C ALA A 132 0.92 11.14 27.14
N THR A 133 1.00 11.64 28.38
CA THR A 133 1.66 10.91 29.47
C THR A 133 0.87 9.71 29.99
N SER A 134 -0.39 9.57 29.57
CA SER A 134 -1.30 8.49 29.93
C SER A 134 -2.20 8.14 28.76
N GLY A 135 -2.81 6.97 28.81
CA GLY A 135 -3.73 6.50 27.77
C GLY A 135 -3.55 5.01 27.49
N PRO A 136 -4.40 4.42 26.66
CA PRO A 136 -4.35 2.98 26.36
C PRO A 136 -3.05 2.53 25.70
N LEU A 137 -2.30 3.42 25.03
CA LEU A 137 -1.01 3.10 24.40
C LEU A 137 0.20 3.61 25.19
N ALA A 138 0.02 4.04 26.46
CA ALA A 138 1.13 4.51 27.29
C ALA A 138 2.23 3.43 27.42
N GLY A 139 3.48 3.82 27.11
CA GLY A 139 4.64 2.93 27.09
C GLY A 139 4.79 2.03 25.86
N LYS A 140 3.86 2.09 24.90
CA LYS A 140 3.93 1.35 23.63
C LYS A 140 4.71 2.13 22.58
N LYS A 141 5.61 1.44 21.89
CA LYS A 141 6.41 1.95 20.77
C LYS A 141 5.78 1.53 19.45
N ILE A 142 5.42 2.51 18.61
CA ILE A 142 4.69 2.28 17.38
C ILE A 142 5.51 2.74 16.16
N ALA A 143 5.71 1.83 15.20
CA ALA A 143 6.27 2.16 13.89
C ALA A 143 5.15 2.57 12.92
N ILE A 144 5.42 3.58 12.09
CA ILE A 144 4.46 4.12 11.13
C ILE A 144 4.91 3.79 9.70
N LYS A 145 4.08 3.11 8.93
CA LYS A 145 4.36 2.84 7.51
C LYS A 145 4.65 4.13 6.75
N ASP A 146 5.63 4.10 5.87
CA ASP A 146 6.16 5.31 5.25
C ASP A 146 5.25 5.98 4.21
N ASN A 147 4.06 5.45 3.96
CA ASN A 147 3.00 6.13 3.21
C ASN A 147 2.10 7.04 4.07
N VAL A 148 2.33 7.12 5.37
CA VAL A 148 1.55 7.93 6.33
C VAL A 148 2.30 9.20 6.67
N CYS A 149 1.64 10.35 6.57
CA CYS A 149 2.19 11.64 6.94
C CYS A 149 2.42 11.74 8.46
N VAL A 150 3.65 12.07 8.85
CA VAL A 150 4.04 12.46 10.19
C VAL A 150 4.75 13.80 10.06
N ALA A 151 4.18 14.86 10.59
CA ALA A 151 4.69 16.21 10.41
C ALA A 151 6.15 16.33 10.86
N GLY A 152 6.98 16.98 10.05
CA GLY A 152 8.40 17.18 10.33
C GLY A 152 9.29 15.94 10.18
N ILE A 153 8.73 14.79 9.83
CA ILE A 153 9.49 13.54 9.61
C ILE A 153 9.50 13.20 8.12
N PRO A 154 10.68 13.00 7.50
CA PRO A 154 10.77 12.66 6.08
C PRO A 154 9.92 11.46 5.68
N MET A 155 9.36 11.52 4.47
CA MET A 155 8.53 10.50 3.86
C MET A 155 8.95 10.30 2.40
N MET A 156 9.25 9.05 2.01
CA MET A 156 9.51 8.72 0.61
C MET A 156 8.54 7.70 0.02
N ASN A 157 7.72 7.04 0.84
CA ASN A 157 6.76 6.01 0.40
C ASN A 157 7.42 4.94 -0.50
N GLY A 158 8.60 4.47 -0.11
CA GLY A 158 9.40 3.49 -0.85
C GLY A 158 9.96 3.98 -2.19
N SER A 159 9.77 5.24 -2.56
CA SER A 159 10.11 5.77 -3.88
C SER A 159 10.96 7.03 -3.81
N ASN A 160 12.09 7.03 -4.55
CA ASN A 160 12.91 8.20 -4.75
C ASN A 160 12.14 9.39 -5.36
N VAL A 161 10.99 9.15 -5.97
CA VAL A 161 10.10 10.21 -6.47
C VAL A 161 9.60 11.11 -5.35
N LEU A 162 9.48 10.58 -4.12
CA LEU A 162 9.09 11.36 -2.94
C LEU A 162 10.26 11.68 -2.01
N GLU A 163 11.48 11.25 -2.31
CA GLU A 163 12.62 11.56 -1.46
C GLU A 163 12.83 13.06 -1.30
N GLY A 164 12.99 13.51 -0.06
CA GLY A 164 13.09 14.93 0.31
C GLY A 164 11.76 15.57 0.66
N TYR A 165 10.63 14.88 0.53
CA TYR A 165 9.35 15.37 1.03
C TYR A 165 9.29 15.23 2.56
N VAL A 166 8.90 16.32 3.22
CA VAL A 166 8.65 16.35 4.66
C VAL A 166 7.22 16.85 4.86
N PRO A 167 6.31 15.99 5.37
CA PRO A 167 4.93 16.38 5.67
C PRO A 167 4.85 17.56 6.65
N ASP A 168 3.88 18.41 6.44
CA ASP A 168 3.52 19.53 7.34
C ASP A 168 2.33 19.21 8.25
N VAL A 169 1.74 18.02 8.09
CA VAL A 169 0.57 17.54 8.85
C VAL A 169 0.83 16.16 9.45
N ASP A 170 0.17 15.88 10.57
CA ASP A 170 -0.01 14.51 11.06
C ASP A 170 -1.27 13.91 10.45
N ALA A 171 -1.18 12.67 9.94
CA ALA A 171 -2.37 11.89 9.64
C ALA A 171 -3.25 11.74 10.89
N THR A 172 -4.57 11.61 10.71
CA THR A 172 -5.50 11.44 11.85
C THR A 172 -5.08 10.30 12.77
N ILE A 173 -4.64 9.17 12.20
CA ILE A 173 -4.17 8.00 12.96
C ILE A 173 -2.91 8.28 13.78
N VAL A 174 -2.02 9.15 13.31
CA VAL A 174 -0.82 9.60 14.03
C VAL A 174 -1.22 10.40 15.26
N THR A 175 -2.09 11.39 15.09
CA THR A 175 -2.62 12.19 16.19
C THR A 175 -3.31 11.32 17.24
N ARG A 176 -4.12 10.34 16.83
CA ARG A 176 -4.82 9.42 17.75
C ARG A 176 -3.86 8.53 18.54
N ILE A 177 -2.81 8.01 17.92
CA ILE A 177 -1.77 7.23 18.62
C ILE A 177 -1.10 8.08 19.70
N LEU A 178 -0.74 9.32 19.36
CA LEU A 178 -0.09 10.23 20.29
C LEU A 178 -1.05 10.67 21.42
N ASP A 179 -2.30 10.99 21.10
CA ASP A 179 -3.36 11.32 22.09
C ASP A 179 -3.63 10.15 23.04
N ALA A 180 -3.43 8.91 22.60
CA ALA A 180 -3.56 7.68 23.40
C ALA A 180 -2.30 7.35 24.23
N GLY A 181 -1.28 8.19 24.23
CA GLY A 181 -0.04 8.01 25.00
C GLY A 181 1.03 7.15 24.32
N GLY A 182 0.84 6.77 23.05
CA GLY A 182 1.83 6.02 22.29
C GLY A 182 3.07 6.84 21.95
N GLU A 183 4.22 6.19 21.77
CA GLU A 183 5.44 6.77 21.23
C GLU A 183 5.62 6.33 19.77
N ILE A 184 5.74 7.29 18.83
CA ILE A 184 6.12 6.99 17.46
C ILE A 184 7.64 6.93 17.38
N VAL A 185 8.18 5.75 17.00
CA VAL A 185 9.63 5.48 17.02
C VAL A 185 10.28 5.51 15.63
N GLY A 186 9.49 5.74 14.58
CA GLY A 186 10.03 5.91 13.23
C GLY A 186 9.05 5.54 12.11
N LYS A 187 9.56 5.72 10.88
CA LYS A 187 8.90 5.35 9.63
C LYS A 187 9.47 4.02 9.14
N SER A 188 8.60 3.03 8.98
CA SER A 188 8.97 1.71 8.46
C SER A 188 8.98 1.70 6.93
N VAL A 189 9.97 1.05 6.32
CA VAL A 189 10.06 0.89 4.87
C VAL A 189 8.78 0.25 4.32
N CYS A 190 8.32 0.76 3.21
CA CYS A 190 7.26 0.16 2.41
C CYS A 190 7.70 0.01 0.95
N GLU A 191 6.97 -0.80 0.21
CA GLU A 191 7.19 -1.00 -1.21
C GLU A 191 6.96 0.29 -2.01
N HIS A 192 7.54 0.35 -3.21
CA HIS A 192 7.49 1.53 -4.08
C HIS A 192 6.05 1.97 -4.35
N LEU A 193 5.67 3.15 -3.85
CA LEU A 193 4.30 3.69 -3.84
C LEU A 193 3.25 2.68 -3.34
N CYS A 194 3.66 1.76 -2.47
CA CYS A 194 2.85 0.67 -1.94
C CYS A 194 2.28 -0.31 -2.98
N PHE A 195 2.79 -0.34 -4.22
CA PHE A 195 2.25 -1.18 -5.30
C PHE A 195 3.07 -2.46 -5.53
N SER A 196 3.17 -3.28 -4.49
CA SER A 196 3.82 -4.60 -4.48
C SER A 196 3.42 -5.38 -3.22
N GLY A 197 3.25 -6.68 -3.32
CA GLY A 197 3.11 -7.62 -2.19
C GLY A 197 4.43 -8.29 -1.80
N GLY A 198 5.50 -8.07 -2.57
CA GLY A 198 6.86 -8.49 -2.23
C GLY A 198 7.51 -7.56 -1.22
N SER A 199 8.84 -7.65 -1.03
CA SER A 199 9.58 -6.71 -0.18
C SER A 199 10.83 -6.17 -0.84
N HIS A 200 10.82 -6.09 -2.18
CA HIS A 200 12.01 -5.82 -2.98
C HIS A 200 11.89 -4.60 -3.90
N THR A 201 10.73 -3.94 -3.93
CA THR A 201 10.50 -2.84 -4.87
C THR A 201 10.84 -1.45 -4.31
N SER A 202 11.11 -1.35 -3.00
CA SER A 202 11.53 -0.07 -2.39
C SER A 202 12.89 0.38 -2.91
N ASP A 203 13.02 1.69 -3.19
CA ASP A 203 14.31 2.29 -3.60
C ASP A 203 15.35 2.31 -2.47
N THR A 204 14.95 2.00 -1.23
CA THR A 204 15.90 1.76 -0.12
C THR A 204 16.52 0.36 -0.16
N GLY A 205 16.11 -0.48 -1.11
CA GLY A 205 16.47 -1.88 -1.21
C GLY A 205 15.48 -2.81 -0.48
N PRO A 206 15.65 -4.13 -0.61
CA PRO A 206 14.71 -5.10 -0.07
C PRO A 206 14.67 -5.11 1.45
N VAL A 207 13.46 -5.26 2.01
CA VAL A 207 13.28 -5.60 3.42
C VAL A 207 13.40 -7.10 3.59
N LEU A 208 14.26 -7.52 4.51
CA LEU A 208 14.60 -8.92 4.72
C LEU A 208 13.63 -9.59 5.68
N ASN A 209 13.27 -10.84 5.40
CA ASN A 209 12.41 -11.61 6.30
C ASN A 209 13.16 -11.94 7.61
N PRO A 210 12.56 -11.72 8.79
CA PRO A 210 13.19 -12.01 10.08
C PRO A 210 13.59 -13.49 10.29
N HIS A 211 12.95 -14.43 9.59
CA HIS A 211 13.20 -15.88 9.70
C HIS A 211 14.26 -16.36 8.72
N ASP A 212 14.34 -15.76 7.52
CA ASP A 212 15.34 -16.06 6.49
C ASP A 212 15.63 -14.80 5.66
N PRO A 213 16.81 -14.18 5.80
CA PRO A 213 17.15 -12.94 5.13
C PRO A 213 17.27 -13.06 3.60
N LYS A 214 17.22 -14.27 3.02
CA LYS A 214 17.15 -14.48 1.57
C LYS A 214 15.73 -14.39 1.02
N ARG A 215 14.74 -14.27 1.90
CA ARG A 215 13.34 -14.30 1.54
C ARG A 215 12.65 -12.95 1.76
N SER A 216 11.56 -12.80 1.04
CA SER A 216 10.69 -11.66 1.14
C SER A 216 10.04 -11.56 2.54
N ALA A 217 10.04 -10.35 3.11
CA ALA A 217 9.21 -10.03 4.28
C ALA A 217 7.73 -9.85 3.93
N GLY A 218 7.38 -9.90 2.64
CA GLY A 218 6.06 -9.50 2.15
C GLY A 218 5.89 -7.99 2.13
N GLY A 219 4.85 -7.53 1.44
CA GLY A 219 4.59 -6.09 1.28
C GLY A 219 3.10 -5.79 1.09
N SER A 220 2.77 -4.53 0.95
CA SER A 220 3.69 -3.37 0.91
C SER A 220 4.09 -2.81 2.28
N SER A 221 3.53 -3.31 3.40
CA SER A 221 3.94 -2.91 4.78
C SER A 221 5.11 -3.78 5.27
N SER A 222 6.14 -3.93 4.43
CA SER A 222 7.26 -4.86 4.62
C SER A 222 8.03 -4.57 5.92
N GLY A 223 8.46 -3.33 6.12
CA GLY A 223 9.16 -2.91 7.33
C GLY A 223 8.29 -3.02 8.57
N SER A 224 6.99 -2.69 8.48
CA SER A 224 6.08 -2.74 9.64
C SER A 224 6.01 -4.13 10.26
N ALA A 225 5.80 -5.18 9.45
CA ALA A 225 5.73 -6.56 9.95
C ALA A 225 7.10 -7.07 10.42
N ALA A 226 8.16 -6.79 9.66
CA ALA A 226 9.51 -7.21 10.02
C ALA A 226 9.94 -6.64 11.38
N LEU A 227 9.68 -5.35 11.64
CA LEU A 227 10.04 -4.67 12.91
C LEU A 227 9.24 -5.21 14.10
N VAL A 228 7.95 -5.48 13.93
CA VAL A 228 7.10 -6.07 14.98
C VAL A 228 7.61 -7.44 15.37
N VAL A 229 7.94 -8.29 14.41
CA VAL A 229 8.42 -9.65 14.67
C VAL A 229 9.84 -9.64 15.26
N ALA A 230 10.70 -8.74 14.80
CA ALA A 230 12.04 -8.54 15.34
C ALA A 230 12.03 -7.86 16.74
N ALA A 231 10.85 -7.52 17.28
CA ALA A 231 10.68 -6.81 18.55
C ALA A 231 11.39 -5.43 18.63
N GLU A 232 11.58 -4.78 17.48
CA GLU A 232 12.11 -3.41 17.40
C GLU A 232 11.03 -2.35 17.70
N CYS A 233 9.75 -2.73 17.62
CA CYS A 233 8.61 -1.97 18.10
C CYS A 233 7.53 -2.94 18.67
N ASP A 234 6.58 -2.40 19.43
CA ASP A 234 5.49 -3.21 20.00
C ASP A 234 4.40 -3.48 18.97
N MET A 235 4.08 -2.46 18.18
CA MET A 235 3.01 -2.44 17.19
C MET A 235 3.46 -1.58 15.99
N ALA A 236 2.80 -1.77 14.86
CA ALA A 236 3.03 -0.94 13.68
C ALA A 236 1.73 -0.63 12.95
N ILE A 237 1.74 0.47 12.19
CA ILE A 237 0.71 0.78 11.21
C ILE A 237 1.09 0.17 9.87
N GLY A 238 0.12 -0.49 9.23
CA GLY A 238 0.17 -0.94 7.86
C GLY A 238 -0.92 -0.29 7.00
N GLY A 239 -0.80 -0.41 5.69
CA GLY A 239 -1.86 -0.10 4.71
C GLY A 239 -2.13 -1.34 3.87
N ASP A 240 -3.37 -1.51 3.38
CA ASP A 240 -3.83 -2.71 2.67
C ASP A 240 -4.77 -2.32 1.52
N GLN A 241 -4.41 -2.64 0.29
CA GLN A 241 -5.17 -2.38 -0.93
C GLN A 241 -5.34 -3.65 -1.80
N GLY A 242 -4.59 -4.68 -1.46
CA GLY A 242 -4.61 -5.99 -2.10
C GLY A 242 -4.10 -7.08 -1.16
N GLY A 243 -3.84 -6.72 0.11
CA GLY A 243 -3.28 -7.63 1.11
C GLY A 243 -2.14 -7.03 1.92
N SER A 244 -1.81 -5.76 1.76
CA SER A 244 -0.52 -5.22 2.23
C SER A 244 -0.37 -5.04 3.75
N ILE A 245 -1.37 -5.32 4.58
CA ILE A 245 -1.24 -5.62 6.03
C ILE A 245 -1.04 -7.12 6.20
N ARG A 246 -1.87 -7.92 5.53
CA ARG A 246 -2.03 -9.35 5.73
C ARG A 246 -0.89 -10.17 5.12
N ILE A 247 -0.39 -9.77 3.95
CA ILE A 247 0.73 -10.43 3.27
C ILE A 247 2.00 -10.39 4.14
N PRO A 248 2.52 -9.22 4.55
CA PRO A 248 3.73 -9.18 5.35
C PRO A 248 3.52 -9.80 6.73
N SER A 249 2.32 -9.71 7.31
CA SER A 249 2.00 -10.40 8.56
C SER A 249 2.07 -11.92 8.41
N SER A 250 1.58 -12.47 7.29
CA SER A 250 1.68 -13.91 6.99
C SER A 250 3.13 -14.37 6.79
N PHE A 251 3.92 -13.64 5.99
CA PHE A 251 5.30 -13.99 5.69
C PHE A 251 6.26 -13.86 6.87
N CYS A 252 6.00 -12.88 7.76
CA CYS A 252 6.82 -12.66 8.95
C CYS A 252 6.29 -13.36 10.21
N GLY A 253 5.06 -13.87 10.21
CA GLY A 253 4.48 -14.51 11.40
C GLY A 253 3.93 -13.51 12.42
N ALA A 254 3.41 -12.36 11.98
CA ALA A 254 2.70 -11.38 12.79
C ALA A 254 1.17 -11.57 12.72
N VAL A 255 0.45 -10.89 13.60
CA VAL A 255 -0.99 -10.65 13.47
C VAL A 255 -1.18 -9.33 12.73
N GLY A 256 -1.91 -9.37 11.61
CA GLY A 256 -2.25 -8.19 10.83
C GLY A 256 -3.75 -8.12 10.62
N HIS A 257 -4.35 -7.01 11.04
CA HIS A 257 -5.79 -6.80 10.89
C HIS A 257 -6.08 -5.70 9.88
N LYS A 258 -6.74 -6.07 8.78
CA LYS A 258 -7.35 -5.15 7.83
C LYS A 258 -8.77 -4.84 8.33
N PRO A 259 -9.04 -3.63 8.82
CA PRO A 259 -10.37 -3.28 9.33
C PRO A 259 -11.44 -3.29 8.25
N THR A 260 -12.69 -3.24 8.67
CA THR A 260 -13.81 -2.89 7.81
C THR A 260 -13.52 -1.59 7.05
N TYR A 261 -13.85 -1.55 5.75
CA TYR A 261 -13.65 -0.36 4.92
C TYR A 261 -14.29 0.88 5.56
N GLY A 262 -13.49 1.94 5.70
CA GLY A 262 -13.91 3.19 6.32
C GLY A 262 -13.94 3.19 7.86
N LEU A 263 -13.65 2.09 8.54
CA LEU A 263 -13.59 2.06 10.02
C LEU A 263 -12.45 2.94 10.55
N VAL A 264 -11.30 2.89 9.91
CA VAL A 264 -10.13 3.71 10.23
C VAL A 264 -9.98 4.80 9.16
N PRO A 265 -9.86 6.10 9.53
CA PRO A 265 -9.72 7.17 8.57
C PRO A 265 -8.40 7.12 7.81
N TYR A 266 -8.44 7.55 6.56
CA TYR A 266 -7.27 7.59 5.66
C TYR A 266 -6.71 9.01 5.48
N THR A 267 -7.21 9.99 6.24
CA THR A 267 -6.77 11.38 6.21
C THR A 267 -5.28 11.49 6.54
N GLY A 268 -4.50 12.06 5.62
CA GLY A 268 -3.05 12.18 5.73
C GLY A 268 -2.26 10.92 5.37
N VAL A 269 -2.90 9.92 4.72
CA VAL A 269 -2.24 8.73 4.18
C VAL A 269 -2.19 8.85 2.66
N PHE A 270 -1.06 8.48 2.04
CA PHE A 270 -0.90 8.48 0.59
C PHE A 270 -1.79 7.38 -0.03
N PRO A 271 -2.80 7.73 -0.86
CA PRO A 271 -3.72 6.75 -1.42
C PRO A 271 -3.18 6.11 -2.71
N ILE A 272 -3.62 4.88 -2.98
CA ILE A 272 -3.43 4.20 -4.26
C ILE A 272 -4.72 4.27 -5.08
N GLU A 273 -5.83 3.81 -4.47
CA GLU A 273 -7.16 3.77 -5.04
C GLU A 273 -8.19 3.81 -3.90
N LEU A 274 -9.02 4.85 -3.87
CA LEU A 274 -9.87 5.19 -2.72
C LEU A 274 -10.86 4.10 -2.32
N THR A 275 -11.32 3.27 -3.26
CA THR A 275 -12.28 2.20 -2.98
C THR A 275 -11.62 0.92 -2.46
N LEU A 276 -10.28 0.82 -2.55
CA LEU A 276 -9.48 -0.30 -2.04
C LEU A 276 -8.68 0.06 -0.79
N ASP A 277 -8.44 1.34 -0.53
CA ASP A 277 -7.50 1.81 0.50
C ASP A 277 -7.99 1.50 1.93
N HIS A 278 -7.19 0.73 2.67
CA HIS A 278 -7.36 0.47 4.10
C HIS A 278 -6.06 0.81 4.86
N THR A 279 -6.18 1.10 6.14
CA THR A 279 -5.05 1.19 7.08
C THR A 279 -5.44 0.53 8.39
N GLY A 280 -4.48 -0.12 9.06
CA GLY A 280 -4.78 -0.86 10.27
C GLY A 280 -3.53 -1.38 10.99
N PRO A 281 -3.73 -2.11 12.11
CA PRO A 281 -2.68 -2.55 12.99
C PRO A 281 -1.95 -3.81 12.50
N ILE A 282 -0.65 -3.85 12.79
CA ILE A 282 0.22 -5.04 12.77
C ILE A 282 0.83 -5.17 14.15
N ALA A 283 0.72 -6.37 14.77
CA ALA A 283 1.23 -6.62 16.11
C ALA A 283 1.66 -8.09 16.28
N ARG A 284 2.30 -8.43 17.38
CA ARG A 284 2.62 -9.85 17.69
C ARG A 284 1.40 -10.64 18.17
N THR A 285 0.44 -9.96 18.78
CA THR A 285 -0.77 -10.60 19.32
C THR A 285 -2.05 -9.96 18.80
N ALA A 286 -3.12 -10.75 18.75
CA ALA A 286 -4.45 -10.24 18.42
C ALA A 286 -4.94 -9.20 19.44
N ARG A 287 -4.53 -9.34 20.70
CA ARG A 287 -4.82 -8.39 21.77
C ARG A 287 -4.18 -7.03 21.51
N ASP A 288 -2.90 -6.99 21.15
CA ASP A 288 -2.22 -5.74 20.81
C ASP A 288 -2.80 -5.12 19.52
N ALA A 289 -3.16 -5.95 18.52
CA ALA A 289 -3.83 -5.47 17.33
C ALA A 289 -5.21 -4.85 17.63
N ALA A 290 -6.00 -5.49 18.52
CA ALA A 290 -7.28 -4.95 18.98
C ALA A 290 -7.12 -3.64 19.75
N GLN A 291 -6.11 -3.55 20.62
CA GLN A 291 -5.80 -2.34 21.39
C GLN A 291 -5.44 -1.16 20.46
N LEU A 292 -4.62 -1.43 19.45
CA LEU A 292 -4.26 -0.40 18.49
C LEU A 292 -5.48 -0.03 17.61
N LEU A 293 -6.27 -1.00 17.13
CA LEU A 293 -7.50 -0.72 16.38
C LEU A 293 -8.47 0.16 17.17
N GLU A 294 -8.65 -0.09 18.46
CA GLU A 294 -9.53 0.68 19.33
C GLU A 294 -9.18 2.18 19.38
N VAL A 295 -7.88 2.48 19.27
CA VAL A 295 -7.37 3.86 19.16
C VAL A 295 -7.54 4.44 17.75
N LEU A 296 -7.32 3.64 16.71
CA LEU A 296 -7.36 4.11 15.33
C LEU A 296 -8.78 4.33 14.80
N ALA A 297 -9.76 3.53 15.25
CA ALA A 297 -11.11 3.47 14.70
C ALA A 297 -11.93 4.74 14.96
N GLY A 298 -12.89 5.00 14.08
CA GLY A 298 -13.87 6.08 14.23
C GLY A 298 -13.75 7.17 13.19
N ALA A 299 -14.84 7.91 13.00
CA ALA A 299 -14.89 9.00 12.04
C ALA A 299 -14.02 10.19 12.48
N ASP A 300 -13.36 10.85 11.52
CA ASP A 300 -12.60 12.08 11.76
C ASP A 300 -13.28 13.32 11.17
N GLY A 301 -14.35 13.13 10.41
CA GLY A 301 -15.06 14.23 9.73
C GLY A 301 -14.33 14.78 8.49
N LEU A 302 -13.20 14.18 8.11
CA LEU A 302 -12.32 14.63 7.04
C LEU A 302 -12.15 13.58 5.92
N ASP A 303 -12.36 12.30 6.24
CA ASP A 303 -12.38 11.21 5.27
C ASP A 303 -13.81 10.94 4.78
N PRO A 304 -14.16 11.31 3.54
CA PRO A 304 -15.53 11.17 3.03
C PRO A 304 -15.94 9.71 2.73
N ARG A 305 -15.02 8.75 2.85
CA ARG A 305 -15.32 7.32 2.72
C ARG A 305 -16.01 6.77 3.97
N GLN A 306 -15.92 7.49 5.10
CA GLN A 306 -16.54 7.11 6.36
C GLN A 306 -18.04 7.42 6.34
N SER A 307 -18.86 6.43 6.74
CA SER A 307 -20.31 6.63 6.82
C SER A 307 -20.70 7.56 7.95
N GLY A 308 -21.70 8.40 7.73
CA GLY A 308 -22.32 9.17 8.81
C GLY A 308 -22.96 8.23 9.83
N GLY A 309 -22.56 8.32 11.09
CA GLY A 309 -23.05 7.43 12.15
C GLY A 309 -22.18 6.21 12.43
N LEU A 310 -20.94 6.19 11.90
CA LEU A 310 -19.93 5.18 12.23
C LEU A 310 -19.80 5.03 13.76
N ARG A 311 -19.95 3.80 14.24
CA ARG A 311 -19.77 3.46 15.66
C ARG A 311 -18.52 2.61 15.81
N THR A 312 -17.77 2.87 16.87
CA THR A 312 -16.64 2.07 17.30
C THR A 312 -17.01 1.24 18.50
N GLU A 313 -16.27 0.17 18.74
CA GLU A 313 -16.49 -0.73 19.84
C GLU A 313 -15.24 -0.82 20.72
N ALA A 314 -15.39 -1.32 21.93
CA ALA A 314 -14.27 -1.68 22.78
C ALA A 314 -13.76 -3.08 22.38
N TYR A 315 -12.97 -3.15 21.30
CA TYR A 315 -12.52 -4.40 20.70
C TYR A 315 -11.75 -5.28 21.70
N THR A 316 -10.95 -4.69 22.56
CA THR A 316 -10.21 -5.41 23.63
C THR A 316 -11.12 -6.13 24.60
N LYS A 317 -12.31 -5.59 24.88
CA LYS A 317 -13.30 -6.21 25.78
C LYS A 317 -14.01 -7.42 25.16
N GLN A 318 -13.96 -7.56 23.85
CA GLN A 318 -14.54 -8.70 23.14
C GLN A 318 -13.61 -9.92 23.13
N LEU A 319 -12.34 -9.76 23.51
CA LEU A 319 -11.35 -10.83 23.53
C LEU A 319 -11.55 -11.70 24.79
N THR A 320 -12.33 -12.74 24.63
CA THR A 320 -12.73 -13.63 25.73
C THR A 320 -11.76 -14.80 25.96
N GLY A 321 -10.72 -14.92 25.12
CA GLY A 321 -9.77 -16.05 25.15
C GLY A 321 -10.35 -17.38 24.63
N HIS A 322 -11.58 -17.39 24.10
CA HIS A 322 -12.21 -18.58 23.51
C HIS A 322 -13.12 -18.22 22.33
N ALA A 323 -13.26 -19.18 21.42
CA ALA A 323 -14.13 -19.06 20.24
C ALA A 323 -15.52 -19.69 20.45
N ARG A 324 -15.94 -19.92 21.71
CA ARG A 324 -17.20 -20.59 22.02
C ARG A 324 -18.39 -19.89 21.37
N GLY A 325 -19.18 -20.69 20.65
CA GLY A 325 -20.38 -20.24 19.96
C GLY A 325 -20.13 -19.63 18.58
N LEU A 326 -18.86 -19.46 18.15
CA LEU A 326 -18.57 -19.03 16.79
C LEU A 326 -18.69 -20.18 15.80
N ARG A 327 -19.32 -19.91 14.66
CA ARG A 327 -19.41 -20.80 13.51
C ARG A 327 -18.40 -20.32 12.47
N VAL A 328 -17.49 -21.18 12.07
CA VAL A 328 -16.40 -20.87 11.13
C VAL A 328 -16.56 -21.69 9.86
N GLY A 329 -16.63 -21.02 8.72
CA GLY A 329 -16.74 -21.64 7.41
C GLY A 329 -15.40 -21.67 6.68
N ILE A 330 -14.86 -22.86 6.41
CA ILE A 330 -13.68 -23.03 5.55
C ILE A 330 -14.14 -22.83 4.10
N VAL A 331 -13.63 -21.80 3.43
CA VAL A 331 -13.94 -21.50 2.02
C VAL A 331 -13.08 -22.37 1.11
N LYS A 332 -13.69 -23.33 0.42
CA LYS A 332 -12.97 -24.30 -0.44
C LYS A 332 -12.11 -23.64 -1.50
N GLU A 333 -12.60 -22.58 -2.10
CA GLU A 333 -11.97 -21.85 -3.18
C GLU A 333 -10.73 -21.04 -2.74
N GLY A 334 -10.54 -20.83 -1.44
CA GLY A 334 -9.32 -20.23 -0.88
C GLY A 334 -8.09 -21.16 -0.90
N PHE A 335 -8.28 -22.45 -1.21
CA PHE A 335 -7.25 -23.49 -1.26
C PHE A 335 -6.97 -23.95 -2.68
N GLY A 336 -5.81 -24.58 -2.93
CA GLY A 336 -5.50 -25.21 -4.21
C GLY A 336 -5.43 -24.21 -5.38
N TRP A 337 -4.84 -23.05 -5.18
CA TRP A 337 -4.45 -22.15 -6.27
C TRP A 337 -3.35 -22.78 -7.11
N PRO A 338 -3.15 -22.39 -8.38
CA PRO A 338 -2.09 -22.96 -9.21
C PRO A 338 -0.68 -22.88 -8.59
N ASN A 339 -0.45 -21.88 -7.73
CA ASN A 339 0.80 -21.67 -6.98
C ASN A 339 0.67 -22.02 -5.49
N SER A 340 -0.38 -22.72 -5.06
CA SER A 340 -0.50 -23.19 -3.67
C SER A 340 0.59 -24.20 -3.34
N GLU A 341 1.21 -24.00 -2.17
CA GLU A 341 2.08 -25.00 -1.56
C GLU A 341 1.22 -25.96 -0.72
N PRO A 342 1.30 -27.30 -0.95
CA PRO A 342 0.42 -28.27 -0.29
C PRO A 342 0.51 -28.26 1.24
N ASP A 343 1.67 -27.95 1.80
CA ASP A 343 1.90 -27.87 3.24
C ASP A 343 1.26 -26.62 3.86
N VAL A 344 1.12 -25.54 3.09
CA VAL A 344 0.34 -24.35 3.50
C VAL A 344 -1.13 -24.70 3.61
N ASP A 345 -1.70 -25.32 2.58
CA ASP A 345 -3.11 -25.72 2.56
C ASP A 345 -3.42 -26.71 3.70
N ALA A 346 -2.55 -27.70 3.93
CA ALA A 346 -2.70 -28.69 5.00
C ALA A 346 -2.66 -28.00 6.39
N MET A 347 -1.67 -27.16 6.65
CA MET A 347 -1.49 -26.49 7.94
C MET A 347 -2.67 -25.58 8.28
N VAL A 348 -3.25 -24.86 7.31
CA VAL A 348 -4.40 -24.02 7.58
C VAL A 348 -5.66 -24.84 7.85
N ARG A 349 -5.82 -26.00 7.21
CA ARG A 349 -6.90 -26.95 7.56
C ARG A 349 -6.75 -27.52 8.97
N GLU A 350 -5.52 -27.84 9.40
CA GLU A 350 -5.22 -28.25 10.78
C GLU A 350 -5.47 -27.12 11.76
N ALA A 351 -5.08 -25.89 11.42
CA ALA A 351 -5.36 -24.72 12.24
C ALA A 351 -6.87 -24.47 12.43
N ALA A 352 -7.67 -24.69 11.37
CA ALA A 352 -9.13 -24.61 11.46
C ALA A 352 -9.68 -25.65 12.47
N GLN A 353 -9.11 -26.86 12.52
CA GLN A 353 -9.50 -27.89 13.51
C GLN A 353 -9.11 -27.47 14.95
N ARG A 354 -7.97 -26.79 15.13
CA ARG A 354 -7.59 -26.25 16.45
C ARG A 354 -8.58 -25.21 16.99
N LEU A 355 -9.26 -24.45 16.12
CA LEU A 355 -10.36 -23.56 16.54
C LEU A 355 -11.53 -24.31 17.17
N THR A 356 -11.76 -25.57 16.79
CA THR A 356 -12.75 -26.43 17.48
C THR A 356 -12.36 -26.67 18.94
N GLY A 357 -11.06 -26.86 19.22
CA GLY A 357 -10.54 -26.91 20.58
C GLY A 357 -10.74 -25.62 21.38
N ALA A 358 -10.76 -24.47 20.70
CA ALA A 358 -11.12 -23.17 21.29
C ALA A 358 -12.63 -22.97 21.49
N GLY A 359 -13.47 -23.92 21.04
CA GLY A 359 -14.92 -23.92 21.21
C GLY A 359 -15.73 -23.44 20.01
N ALA A 360 -15.12 -23.28 18.85
CA ALA A 360 -15.82 -22.96 17.60
C ALA A 360 -16.45 -24.22 16.97
N THR A 361 -17.49 -24.01 16.15
CA THR A 361 -17.98 -25.03 15.19
C THR A 361 -17.39 -24.73 13.83
N VAL A 362 -16.71 -25.71 13.24
CA VAL A 362 -16.03 -25.56 11.95
C VAL A 362 -16.71 -26.41 10.88
N SER A 363 -17.00 -25.85 9.71
CA SER A 363 -17.59 -26.55 8.58
C SER A 363 -17.00 -26.04 7.26
N GLU A 364 -17.10 -26.82 6.19
CA GLU A 364 -16.73 -26.36 4.84
C GLU A 364 -17.92 -25.70 4.14
N LEU A 365 -17.61 -24.69 3.33
CA LEU A 365 -18.57 -24.04 2.43
C LEU A 365 -17.90 -23.68 1.10
N SER A 366 -18.71 -23.32 0.11
CA SER A 366 -18.23 -22.97 -1.23
C SER A 366 -18.70 -21.57 -1.61
N ILE A 367 -17.78 -20.76 -2.12
CA ILE A 367 -18.04 -19.43 -2.68
C ILE A 367 -17.29 -19.36 -4.02
N PRO A 368 -17.83 -19.95 -5.11
CA PRO A 368 -17.11 -20.05 -6.39
C PRO A 368 -16.59 -18.71 -6.92
N LEU A 369 -17.32 -17.62 -6.68
CA LEU A 369 -16.95 -16.28 -7.12
C LEU A 369 -15.66 -15.75 -6.44
N HIS A 370 -15.20 -16.38 -5.34
CA HIS A 370 -13.93 -16.04 -4.72
C HIS A 370 -12.76 -16.12 -5.70
N ARG A 371 -12.78 -17.12 -6.60
CA ARG A 371 -11.76 -17.30 -7.65
C ARG A 371 -11.69 -16.14 -8.65
N ASP A 372 -12.80 -15.45 -8.86
CA ASP A 372 -12.88 -14.31 -9.77
C ASP A 372 -12.56 -12.97 -9.08
N GLY A 373 -12.42 -12.96 -7.76
CA GLY A 373 -12.13 -11.75 -6.98
C GLY A 373 -10.86 -11.03 -7.44
N ILE A 374 -9.80 -11.77 -7.79
CA ILE A 374 -8.55 -11.22 -8.34
C ILE A 374 -8.76 -10.47 -9.67
N HIS A 375 -9.66 -10.95 -10.53
CA HIS A 375 -9.95 -10.31 -11.82
C HIS A 375 -10.71 -9.00 -11.62
N ILE A 376 -11.62 -8.95 -10.64
CA ILE A 376 -12.33 -7.72 -10.27
C ILE A 376 -11.35 -6.72 -9.68
N TRP A 377 -10.49 -7.15 -8.77
CA TRP A 377 -9.46 -6.32 -8.16
C TRP A 377 -8.49 -5.73 -9.21
N ASN A 378 -7.99 -6.54 -10.14
CA ASN A 378 -7.04 -6.09 -11.16
C ASN A 378 -7.57 -4.90 -11.97
N ALA A 379 -8.84 -4.94 -12.41
CA ALA A 379 -9.41 -3.84 -13.17
C ALA A 379 -9.55 -2.56 -12.33
N ILE A 380 -9.96 -2.69 -11.06
CA ILE A 380 -10.07 -1.55 -10.15
C ILE A 380 -8.68 -0.99 -9.83
N ALA A 381 -7.74 -1.85 -9.46
CA ALA A 381 -6.41 -1.43 -9.03
C ALA A 381 -5.60 -0.79 -10.17
N VAL A 382 -5.63 -1.36 -11.38
CA VAL A 382 -4.83 -0.87 -12.51
C VAL A 382 -5.36 0.46 -13.03
N GLU A 383 -6.65 0.54 -13.40
CA GLU A 383 -7.23 1.77 -13.93
C GLU A 383 -7.35 2.84 -12.83
N GLY A 384 -7.76 2.45 -11.61
CA GLY A 384 -7.93 3.36 -10.49
C GLY A 384 -6.61 3.96 -9.99
N ALA A 385 -5.55 3.17 -9.85
CA ALA A 385 -4.23 3.69 -9.47
C ALA A 385 -3.64 4.60 -10.55
N THR A 386 -3.86 4.28 -11.83
CA THR A 386 -3.42 5.16 -12.93
C THR A 386 -4.11 6.52 -12.85
N GLU A 387 -5.41 6.55 -12.63
CA GLU A 387 -6.20 7.78 -12.54
C GLU A 387 -5.91 8.55 -11.26
N LEU A 388 -5.93 7.90 -10.11
CA LEU A 388 -5.80 8.56 -8.80
C LEU A 388 -4.33 8.81 -8.45
N MET A 389 -3.58 7.73 -8.23
CA MET A 389 -2.22 7.79 -7.70
C MET A 389 -1.28 8.50 -8.67
N VAL A 390 -1.41 8.23 -9.98
CA VAL A 390 -0.48 8.76 -10.98
C VAL A 390 -1.01 10.05 -11.61
N ALA A 391 -2.10 10.02 -12.38
CA ALA A 391 -2.62 11.20 -13.08
C ALA A 391 -3.12 12.26 -12.09
N GLY A 392 -3.77 11.84 -11.02
CA GLY A 392 -4.30 12.67 -9.94
C GLY A 392 -3.29 13.12 -8.89
N ASN A 393 -2.01 12.82 -9.05
CA ASN A 393 -0.92 13.20 -8.14
C ASN A 393 -1.16 12.77 -6.67
N SER A 394 -1.52 11.54 -6.44
CA SER A 394 -1.90 10.85 -5.20
C SER A 394 -3.37 10.96 -4.83
N MET A 395 -3.95 12.15 -4.70
CA MET A 395 -5.30 12.29 -4.14
C MET A 395 -6.39 12.52 -5.20
N GLY A 396 -6.01 12.85 -6.43
CA GLY A 396 -6.97 13.11 -7.49
C GLY A 396 -7.92 14.29 -7.21
N THR A 397 -9.16 14.13 -7.66
CA THR A 397 -10.25 15.10 -7.48
C THR A 397 -11.54 14.36 -7.05
N ASN A 398 -12.66 15.10 -6.92
CA ASN A 398 -14.00 14.57 -6.57
C ASN A 398 -14.14 14.03 -5.13
N TRP A 399 -13.30 14.49 -4.25
CA TRP A 399 -13.24 14.08 -2.86
C TRP A 399 -13.60 15.28 -1.97
N LYS A 400 -14.54 15.12 -1.06
CA LYS A 400 -14.93 16.15 -0.08
C LYS A 400 -14.24 15.93 1.28
N GLY A 401 -12.95 15.67 1.25
CA GLY A 401 -12.13 15.44 2.44
C GLY A 401 -10.99 16.44 2.54
N HIS A 402 -10.08 16.19 3.45
CA HIS A 402 -8.84 16.94 3.57
C HIS A 402 -7.87 16.54 2.45
N TYR A 403 -7.32 17.53 1.74
CA TYR A 403 -6.24 17.35 0.79
C TYR A 403 -4.93 17.80 1.41
N THR A 404 -3.90 16.94 1.36
CA THR A 404 -2.54 17.33 1.72
C THR A 404 -1.90 18.01 0.52
N THR A 405 -2.11 19.32 0.39
CA THR A 405 -1.72 20.12 -0.80
C THR A 405 -0.21 20.17 -0.99
N SER A 406 0.58 20.17 0.09
CA SER A 406 2.05 20.06 0.05
C SER A 406 2.53 18.76 -0.61
N LEU A 407 1.87 17.64 -0.32
CA LEU A 407 2.15 16.34 -0.93
C LEU A 407 1.79 16.33 -2.43
N LEU A 408 0.59 16.83 -2.77
CA LEU A 408 0.14 16.95 -4.17
C LEU A 408 1.13 17.73 -5.02
N ASP A 409 1.59 18.87 -4.52
CA ASP A 409 2.51 19.75 -5.23
C ASP A 409 3.90 19.12 -5.36
N PHE A 410 4.43 18.56 -4.27
CA PHE A 410 5.75 17.91 -4.29
C PHE A 410 5.74 16.69 -5.22
N TYR A 411 4.84 15.76 -5.00
CA TYR A 411 4.76 14.53 -5.79
C TYR A 411 4.43 14.79 -7.26
N GLY A 412 3.47 15.69 -7.54
CA GLY A 412 3.07 16.04 -8.89
C GLY A 412 4.21 16.66 -9.73
N ARG A 413 5.15 17.36 -9.09
CA ARG A 413 6.37 17.87 -9.77
C ARG A 413 7.43 16.79 -9.90
N SER A 414 7.73 16.12 -8.79
CA SER A 414 8.84 15.17 -8.71
C SER A 414 8.63 13.97 -9.65
N ARG A 415 7.43 13.38 -9.67
CA ARG A 415 7.15 12.21 -10.54
C ARG A 415 7.32 12.49 -12.05
N ARG A 416 7.18 13.75 -12.48
CA ARG A 416 7.40 14.13 -13.89
C ARG A 416 8.88 14.24 -14.24
N VAL A 417 9.69 14.68 -13.29
CA VAL A 417 11.14 14.84 -13.47
C VAL A 417 11.85 13.51 -13.28
N ARG A 418 11.34 12.67 -12.37
CA ARG A 418 11.91 11.37 -11.97
C ARG A 418 11.06 10.18 -12.44
N ALA A 419 10.35 10.30 -13.55
CA ALA A 419 9.45 9.26 -14.04
C ALA A 419 10.15 7.90 -14.29
N ASN A 420 11.43 7.92 -14.67
CA ASN A 420 12.21 6.71 -14.89
C ASN A 420 12.56 5.96 -13.60
N ASP A 421 12.51 6.63 -12.45
CA ASP A 421 12.79 6.04 -11.13
C ASP A 421 11.58 5.23 -10.59
N LEU A 422 10.42 5.29 -11.26
CA LEU A 422 9.27 4.46 -10.89
C LEU A 422 9.60 2.97 -11.04
N SER A 423 9.12 2.15 -10.09
CA SER A 423 9.34 0.70 -10.13
C SER A 423 8.67 0.04 -11.34
N GLU A 424 9.13 -1.16 -11.68
CA GLU A 424 8.57 -1.92 -12.81
C GLU A 424 7.07 -2.26 -12.60
N THR A 425 6.63 -2.46 -11.37
CA THR A 425 5.21 -2.68 -11.05
C THR A 425 4.37 -1.42 -11.32
N VAL A 426 4.85 -0.25 -10.92
CA VAL A 426 4.16 1.03 -11.18
C VAL A 426 4.19 1.40 -12.66
N LYS A 427 5.30 1.16 -13.37
CA LYS A 427 5.37 1.34 -14.83
C LYS A 427 4.35 0.46 -15.56
N LEU A 428 4.23 -0.82 -15.15
CA LEU A 428 3.21 -1.72 -15.71
C LEU A 428 1.79 -1.16 -15.53
N VAL A 429 1.48 -0.69 -14.31
CA VAL A 429 0.16 -0.08 -14.00
C VAL A 429 -0.11 1.12 -14.88
N ILE A 430 0.86 2.05 -15.02
CA ILE A 430 0.70 3.25 -15.85
C ILE A 430 0.46 2.87 -17.33
N LEU A 431 1.28 1.96 -17.86
CA LEU A 431 1.19 1.60 -19.28
C LEU A 431 -0.12 0.88 -19.59
N LEU A 432 -0.51 -0.08 -18.76
CA LEU A 432 -1.76 -0.82 -18.97
C LEU A 432 -2.98 0.05 -18.65
N GLY A 433 -2.97 0.76 -17.51
CA GLY A 433 -4.11 1.57 -17.10
C GLY A 433 -4.40 2.71 -18.08
N GLN A 434 -3.37 3.41 -18.56
CA GLN A 434 -3.54 4.45 -19.60
C GLN A 434 -4.06 3.84 -20.92
N TYR A 435 -3.53 2.69 -21.33
CA TYR A 435 -4.03 1.99 -22.51
C TYR A 435 -5.52 1.62 -22.38
N MET A 436 -5.93 1.14 -21.18
CA MET A 436 -7.33 0.79 -20.92
C MET A 436 -8.24 2.02 -20.97
N GLN A 437 -7.79 3.15 -20.40
CA GLN A 437 -8.54 4.40 -20.41
C GLN A 437 -8.69 4.96 -21.83
N ASP A 438 -7.61 4.99 -22.61
CA ASP A 438 -7.61 5.55 -23.97
C ASP A 438 -8.48 4.74 -24.95
N ASN A 439 -8.53 3.41 -24.78
CA ASN A 439 -9.21 2.52 -25.72
C ASN A 439 -10.58 2.04 -25.25
N TYR A 440 -10.84 2.04 -23.92
CA TYR A 440 -12.06 1.48 -23.33
C TYR A 440 -12.78 2.44 -22.37
N GLN A 441 -12.31 3.66 -22.21
CA GLN A 441 -12.96 4.80 -21.56
C GLN A 441 -13.47 4.50 -20.14
N GLY A 442 -12.72 3.75 -19.34
CA GLY A 442 -13.07 3.36 -17.98
C GLY A 442 -14.17 2.31 -17.85
N ARG A 443 -14.60 1.70 -18.97
CA ARG A 443 -15.67 0.68 -18.97
C ARG A 443 -15.36 -0.50 -18.05
N TYR A 444 -14.11 -0.96 -18.04
CA TYR A 444 -13.72 -2.13 -17.24
C TYR A 444 -13.63 -1.80 -15.76
N TYR A 445 -13.12 -0.63 -15.40
CA TYR A 445 -13.20 -0.12 -14.02
C TYR A 445 -14.65 -0.08 -13.53
N ALA A 446 -15.54 0.56 -14.29
CA ALA A 446 -16.95 0.69 -13.92
C ALA A 446 -17.63 -0.69 -13.81
N LYS A 447 -17.35 -1.62 -14.74
CA LYS A 447 -17.87 -2.98 -14.68
C LYS A 447 -17.36 -3.73 -13.44
N ALA A 448 -16.07 -3.59 -13.09
CA ALA A 448 -15.47 -4.21 -11.93
C ALA A 448 -16.09 -3.67 -10.63
N GLN A 449 -16.33 -2.36 -10.52
CA GLN A 449 -17.04 -1.74 -9.39
C GLN A 449 -18.48 -2.27 -9.25
N ASN A 450 -19.17 -2.56 -10.35
CA ASN A 450 -20.48 -3.20 -10.30
C ASN A 450 -20.37 -4.66 -9.85
N LEU A 451 -19.36 -5.41 -10.33
CA LEU A 451 -19.13 -6.80 -9.93
C LEU A 451 -18.64 -6.92 -8.47
N ALA A 452 -17.98 -5.91 -7.94
CA ALA A 452 -17.61 -5.83 -6.51
C ALA A 452 -18.83 -5.99 -5.60
N ARG A 453 -20.01 -5.45 -5.99
CA ARG A 453 -21.25 -5.62 -5.25
C ARG A 453 -21.76 -7.06 -5.28
N VAL A 454 -21.59 -7.77 -6.41
CA VAL A 454 -21.98 -9.17 -6.55
C VAL A 454 -21.07 -10.06 -5.71
N LEU A 455 -19.74 -9.80 -5.74
CA LEU A 455 -18.77 -10.50 -4.91
C LEU A 455 -19.05 -10.28 -3.42
N ARG A 456 -19.35 -9.03 -3.03
CA ARG A 456 -19.73 -8.69 -1.65
C ARG A 456 -20.97 -9.46 -1.21
N ALA A 457 -22.03 -9.46 -2.03
CA ALA A 457 -23.27 -10.19 -1.73
C ALA A 457 -23.03 -11.70 -1.55
N ALA A 458 -22.10 -12.29 -2.31
CA ALA A 458 -21.76 -13.71 -2.15
C ALA A 458 -21.09 -14.00 -0.79
N TYR A 459 -20.22 -13.12 -0.31
CA TYR A 459 -19.64 -13.25 1.04
C TYR A 459 -20.67 -12.96 2.14
N ASP A 460 -21.49 -11.91 1.99
CA ASP A 460 -22.54 -11.57 2.94
C ASP A 460 -23.53 -12.73 3.10
N GLU A 461 -23.92 -13.41 1.98
CA GLU A 461 -24.79 -14.59 2.02
C GLU A 461 -24.13 -15.76 2.74
N ALA A 462 -22.88 -16.06 2.46
CA ALA A 462 -22.14 -17.11 3.17
C ALA A 462 -22.06 -16.82 4.68
N LEU A 463 -21.84 -15.57 5.05
CA LEU A 463 -21.78 -15.09 6.43
C LEU A 463 -23.13 -15.11 7.15
N ASN A 464 -24.28 -15.24 6.46
CA ASN A 464 -25.56 -15.53 7.11
C ASN A 464 -25.57 -16.93 7.75
N GLY A 465 -24.85 -17.89 7.16
CA GLY A 465 -24.75 -19.26 7.66
C GLY A 465 -23.67 -19.47 8.73
N VAL A 466 -22.62 -18.65 8.74
CA VAL A 466 -21.48 -18.72 9.66
C VAL A 466 -21.12 -17.33 10.18
N ASP A 467 -20.32 -17.25 11.21
CA ASP A 467 -19.90 -15.97 11.81
C ASP A 467 -18.56 -15.49 11.23
N LEU A 468 -17.74 -16.42 10.74
CA LEU A 468 -16.45 -16.14 10.11
C LEU A 468 -16.20 -17.04 8.91
N LEU A 469 -15.52 -16.51 7.89
CA LEU A 469 -14.89 -17.28 6.83
C LEU A 469 -13.43 -17.52 7.19
N LEU A 470 -12.88 -18.65 6.72
CA LEU A 470 -11.49 -19.06 6.96
C LEU A 470 -10.86 -19.61 5.70
N MET A 471 -9.60 -19.21 5.44
CA MET A 471 -8.77 -19.73 4.35
C MET A 471 -7.29 -19.43 4.63
N PRO A 472 -6.33 -19.97 3.85
CA PRO A 472 -4.95 -19.49 3.89
C PRO A 472 -4.91 -18.00 3.58
N THR A 473 -4.11 -17.23 4.32
CA THR A 473 -3.89 -15.82 3.98
C THR A 473 -3.28 -15.73 2.57
N LEU A 474 -2.26 -16.55 2.33
CA LEU A 474 -1.54 -16.62 1.07
C LEU A 474 -1.45 -18.09 0.65
N PRO A 475 -1.38 -18.38 -0.66
CA PRO A 475 -1.26 -19.75 -1.15
C PRO A 475 0.13 -20.35 -0.92
N LEU A 476 1.10 -19.56 -0.50
CA LEU A 476 2.52 -19.91 -0.41
C LEU A 476 3.19 -19.25 0.80
N LYS A 477 4.33 -19.79 1.21
CA LYS A 477 5.23 -19.21 2.22
C LYS A 477 6.09 -18.10 1.61
N ALA A 478 6.84 -17.40 2.46
CA ALA A 478 7.76 -16.34 2.02
C ALA A 478 8.69 -16.82 0.90
N THR A 479 8.57 -16.18 -0.27
CA THR A 479 9.35 -16.51 -1.47
C THR A 479 10.76 -15.94 -1.40
N LEU A 480 11.69 -16.52 -2.16
CA LEU A 480 13.01 -15.94 -2.32
C LEU A 480 12.91 -14.54 -2.92
N LEU A 481 13.75 -13.65 -2.45
CA LEU A 481 13.95 -12.35 -3.10
C LEU A 481 14.44 -12.56 -4.53
N PRO A 482 14.00 -11.73 -5.50
CA PRO A 482 14.53 -11.80 -6.86
C PRO A 482 16.05 -11.54 -6.84
N ALA A 483 16.77 -12.21 -7.74
CA ALA A 483 18.19 -11.96 -7.93
C ALA A 483 18.42 -10.52 -8.43
N PRO A 484 19.58 -9.89 -8.15
CA PRO A 484 19.88 -8.53 -8.61
C PRO A 484 19.81 -8.35 -10.13
N ASP A 485 19.98 -9.42 -10.91
CA ASP A 485 19.92 -9.50 -12.37
C ASP A 485 18.66 -10.22 -12.87
N ALA A 486 17.64 -10.36 -12.01
CA ALA A 486 16.37 -10.97 -12.38
C ALA A 486 15.73 -10.24 -13.57
N SER A 487 15.03 -11.02 -14.43
CA SER A 487 14.23 -10.44 -15.50
C SER A 487 13.12 -9.52 -14.95
N ARG A 488 12.62 -8.62 -15.79
CA ARG A 488 11.47 -7.77 -15.41
C ARG A 488 10.25 -8.62 -15.05
N GLU A 489 10.06 -9.68 -15.79
CA GLU A 489 8.96 -10.64 -15.61
C GLU A 489 9.04 -11.33 -14.24
N ASP A 490 10.22 -11.83 -13.86
CA ASP A 490 10.44 -12.43 -12.54
C ASP A 490 10.29 -11.41 -11.41
N TYR A 491 10.84 -10.20 -11.60
CA TYR A 491 10.71 -9.11 -10.61
C TYR A 491 9.24 -8.76 -10.33
N VAL A 492 8.43 -8.61 -11.39
CA VAL A 492 6.99 -8.29 -11.27
C VAL A 492 6.20 -9.49 -10.75
N ALA A 493 6.52 -10.71 -11.17
CA ALA A 493 5.87 -11.92 -10.66
C ALA A 493 6.05 -12.03 -9.14
N ARG A 494 7.29 -11.88 -8.63
CA ARG A 494 7.59 -11.89 -7.18
C ARG A 494 6.89 -10.79 -6.40
N ALA A 495 6.52 -9.69 -7.05
CA ALA A 495 5.79 -8.60 -6.43
C ALA A 495 4.28 -8.87 -6.28
N LEU A 496 3.67 -9.75 -7.10
CA LEU A 496 2.20 -9.87 -7.20
C LEU A 496 1.66 -11.29 -7.05
N GLU A 497 2.48 -12.33 -7.00
CA GLU A 497 2.06 -13.74 -7.04
C GLU A 497 1.22 -14.21 -5.83
N MET A 498 1.24 -13.49 -4.72
CA MET A 498 0.66 -13.94 -3.45
C MET A 498 -0.76 -13.43 -3.17
N ILE A 499 -1.32 -12.51 -3.95
CA ILE A 499 -2.48 -11.68 -3.56
C ILE A 499 -3.85 -12.36 -3.72
N SER A 500 -3.92 -13.58 -4.25
CA SER A 500 -5.18 -14.21 -4.71
C SER A 500 -6.26 -14.29 -3.63
N ASN A 501 -5.91 -14.62 -2.38
CA ASN A 501 -6.87 -14.73 -1.28
C ASN A 501 -7.12 -13.39 -0.57
N THR A 502 -6.19 -12.45 -0.64
CA THR A 502 -6.27 -11.20 0.13
C THR A 502 -7.04 -10.11 -0.60
N CYS A 503 -6.77 -9.89 -1.88
CA CYS A 503 -7.32 -8.78 -2.65
C CYS A 503 -8.86 -8.75 -2.77
N PRO A 504 -9.60 -9.89 -2.76
CA PRO A 504 -11.06 -9.85 -2.81
C PRO A 504 -11.70 -9.11 -1.63
N PHE A 505 -11.03 -9.12 -0.46
CA PHE A 505 -11.54 -8.45 0.74
C PHE A 505 -11.19 -6.97 0.82
N ASP A 506 -10.32 -6.47 -0.05
CA ASP A 506 -10.17 -5.03 -0.29
C ASP A 506 -11.30 -4.52 -1.19
N VAL A 507 -11.64 -5.30 -2.22
CA VAL A 507 -12.77 -5.01 -3.13
C VAL A 507 -14.10 -4.96 -2.38
N THR A 508 -14.32 -5.87 -1.45
CA THR A 508 -15.60 -5.99 -0.75
C THR A 508 -15.65 -5.25 0.58
N GLY A 509 -14.50 -4.87 1.13
CA GLY A 509 -14.39 -4.09 2.37
C GLY A 509 -14.62 -4.86 3.66
N HIS A 510 -14.76 -6.20 3.64
CA HIS A 510 -14.91 -7.02 4.85
C HIS A 510 -13.68 -6.96 5.75
N PRO A 511 -13.83 -6.94 7.08
CA PRO A 511 -12.70 -7.03 8.00
C PRO A 511 -12.03 -8.39 7.88
N ALA A 512 -10.69 -8.40 7.90
CA ALA A 512 -9.93 -9.63 7.76
C ALA A 512 -8.66 -9.59 8.61
N THR A 513 -8.40 -10.65 9.38
CA THR A 513 -7.21 -10.79 10.22
C THR A 513 -6.38 -11.97 9.75
N THR A 514 -5.09 -11.74 9.54
CA THR A 514 -4.09 -12.80 9.43
C THR A 514 -3.56 -13.13 10.82
N VAL A 515 -3.49 -14.42 11.13
CA VAL A 515 -2.86 -14.93 12.35
C VAL A 515 -1.93 -16.08 11.98
N PRO A 516 -0.76 -16.23 12.63
CA PRO A 516 0.14 -17.36 12.36
C PRO A 516 -0.53 -18.71 12.67
N ALA A 517 -0.68 -19.55 11.64
CA ALA A 517 -1.26 -20.89 11.77
C ALA A 517 -0.24 -21.93 12.26
N GLY A 518 1.04 -21.67 12.08
CA GLY A 518 2.15 -22.53 12.39
C GLY A 518 3.37 -22.21 11.55
N THR A 519 4.34 -23.11 11.53
CA THR A 519 5.59 -22.96 10.80
C THR A 519 5.87 -24.23 9.98
N SER A 520 6.19 -24.08 8.69
CA SER A 520 6.62 -25.17 7.81
C SER A 520 7.96 -24.81 7.16
N ALA A 521 8.90 -25.73 7.19
CA ALA A 521 10.28 -25.55 6.72
C ALA A 521 10.95 -24.28 7.30
N GLY A 522 10.67 -23.95 8.57
CA GLY A 522 11.22 -22.76 9.26
C GLY A 522 10.54 -21.44 8.89
N LEU A 523 9.50 -21.45 8.07
CA LEU A 523 8.78 -20.27 7.62
C LEU A 523 7.35 -20.23 8.16
N PRO A 524 6.85 -19.08 8.60
CA PRO A 524 5.46 -18.91 9.04
C PRO A 524 4.45 -19.18 7.92
N VAL A 525 3.30 -19.69 8.31
CA VAL A 525 2.10 -19.83 7.48
C VAL A 525 0.98 -19.03 8.13
N GLY A 526 0.32 -18.17 7.37
CA GLY A 526 -0.81 -17.35 7.86
C GLY A 526 -2.16 -17.97 7.55
N MET A 527 -3.04 -18.00 8.54
CA MET A 527 -4.47 -18.26 8.40
C MET A 527 -5.21 -16.93 8.41
N MET A 528 -6.16 -16.74 7.50
CA MET A 528 -6.99 -15.55 7.43
C MET A 528 -8.40 -15.84 7.93
N LEU A 529 -8.87 -15.00 8.86
CA LEU A 529 -10.24 -14.98 9.38
C LEU A 529 -10.93 -13.73 8.84
N ILE A 530 -12.13 -13.87 8.30
CA ILE A 530 -12.91 -12.79 7.69
C ILE A 530 -14.28 -12.73 8.35
N GLY A 531 -14.74 -11.55 8.75
CA GLY A 531 -16.04 -11.31 9.38
C GLY A 531 -17.00 -10.48 8.55
N ARG A 532 -18.21 -10.28 9.08
CA ARG A 532 -19.15 -9.31 8.53
C ARG A 532 -18.63 -7.89 8.68
N HIS A 533 -19.11 -6.99 7.84
CA HIS A 533 -18.81 -5.56 8.02
C HIS A 533 -19.18 -5.11 9.43
N TRP A 534 -18.28 -4.37 10.04
CA TRP A 534 -18.39 -3.79 11.39
C TRP A 534 -18.29 -4.81 12.54
N GLU A 535 -18.02 -6.09 12.22
CA GLU A 535 -17.77 -7.12 13.21
C GLU A 535 -16.27 -7.42 13.38
N ASP A 536 -15.44 -6.39 13.31
CA ASP A 536 -13.99 -6.47 13.51
C ASP A 536 -13.62 -7.13 14.84
N GLY A 537 -14.40 -6.86 15.89
CA GLY A 537 -14.23 -7.48 17.21
C GLY A 537 -14.44 -9.00 17.21
N THR A 538 -15.39 -9.51 16.42
CA THR A 538 -15.62 -10.96 16.25
C THR A 538 -14.42 -11.64 15.59
N VAL A 539 -13.83 -10.99 14.57
CA VAL A 539 -12.63 -11.51 13.88
C VAL A 539 -11.43 -11.54 14.83
N LEU A 540 -11.19 -10.45 15.56
CA LEU A 540 -10.10 -10.36 16.52
C LEU A 540 -10.28 -11.31 17.70
N ARG A 541 -11.52 -11.53 18.18
CA ARG A 541 -11.84 -12.53 19.22
C ARG A 541 -11.44 -13.94 18.79
N ALA A 542 -11.74 -14.32 17.55
CA ALA A 542 -11.37 -15.64 17.05
C ALA A 542 -9.84 -15.78 16.88
N ALA A 543 -9.17 -14.71 16.46
CA ALA A 543 -7.71 -14.67 16.36
C ALA A 543 -7.04 -14.78 17.74
N ASP A 544 -7.54 -14.06 18.76
CA ASP A 544 -7.05 -14.14 20.16
C ASP A 544 -7.26 -15.55 20.73
N ALA A 545 -8.45 -16.11 20.56
CA ALA A 545 -8.75 -17.47 20.99
C ALA A 545 -7.84 -18.51 20.32
N PHE A 546 -7.55 -18.35 19.03
CA PHE A 546 -6.66 -19.24 18.29
C PHE A 546 -5.23 -19.16 18.83
N GLN A 547 -4.70 -17.96 19.10
CA GLN A 547 -3.35 -17.80 19.65
C GLN A 547 -3.18 -18.41 21.05
N ILE A 548 -4.26 -18.56 21.82
CA ILE A 548 -4.21 -19.17 23.16
C ILE A 548 -4.12 -20.71 23.08
N VAL A 549 -4.76 -21.32 22.08
CA VAL A 549 -4.79 -22.78 21.94
C VAL A 549 -3.73 -23.33 20.98
N GLY A 550 -3.10 -22.45 20.20
CA GLY A 550 -2.07 -22.80 19.21
C GLY A 550 -0.68 -22.53 19.63
#